data_519950498de2da830137a9d3f860c3bd
#
_entry.id   519950498de2da830137a9d3f860c3bd
#
_cell.length_a   1.000
_cell.length_b   1.000
_cell.length_c   1.000
_cell.angle_alpha   90.00
_cell.angle_beta   90.00
_cell.angle_gamma   90.00
#
_symmetry.space_group_name_H-M   'P 1'
#
loop_
_entity.id
_entity.type
_entity.pdbx_description
1 polymer ?
#
loop_
_entity_poly.entity_id
_entity_poly.type
_entity_poly.pdbx_seq_one_letter_code
_entity_poly.pdbx_strand_id
1 'polypeptide(L)'
;MSLATPGFIRTWCSQPSGNELHGRRLFEPFDPVAVNVLNDILQKTDAEIVVSSDWKRHTTVGEMGDFYISQGINKRPFDFTTWLPGYPTYHQQRAAEIHNWLETCPEITIWAVVDDLHMGIIANNTHRSWGLANFVWTENIQTGITEPTIIKDILKYLGY
;
A
#
# COMPACT_ATOMS: atom_id res chain seq x y z
N MET A 1 6.91 -10.12 25.99
CA MET A 1 7.60 -9.69 24.78
C MET A 1 6.56 -9.54 23.69
N SER A 2 6.20 -8.30 23.34
CA SER A 2 5.36 -8.04 22.18
C SER A 2 6.26 -8.17 20.95
N LEU A 3 6.08 -9.20 20.14
CA LEU A 3 6.71 -9.32 18.84
C LEU A 3 6.07 -8.23 17.98
N ALA A 4 6.86 -7.24 17.57
CA ALA A 4 6.42 -6.24 16.63
C ALA A 4 5.99 -6.96 15.33
N THR A 5 4.70 -6.92 15.03
CA THR A 5 4.17 -7.50 13.80
C THR A 5 4.67 -6.64 12.63
N PRO A 6 5.30 -7.22 11.60
CA PRO A 6 5.72 -6.46 10.44
C PRO A 6 4.51 -5.79 9.79
N GLY A 7 4.56 -4.48 9.63
CA GLY A 7 3.52 -3.72 8.94
C GLY A 7 3.81 -3.60 7.45
N PHE A 8 2.86 -3.92 6.60
CA PHE A 8 2.93 -3.75 5.16
C PHE A 8 1.93 -2.68 4.73
N ILE A 9 2.45 -1.55 4.23
CA ILE A 9 1.61 -0.48 3.69
C ILE A 9 1.55 -0.66 2.19
N ARG A 10 0.37 -0.98 1.68
CA ARG A 10 0.14 -1.11 0.25
C ARG A 10 -0.76 0.01 -0.25
N THR A 11 -0.30 0.67 -1.28
CA THR A 11 -1.13 1.50 -2.13
C THR A 11 -1.21 0.83 -3.50
N TRP A 12 -2.35 0.27 -3.84
CA TRP A 12 -2.61 -0.17 -5.19
C TRP A 12 -3.55 0.84 -5.82
N CYS A 13 -3.07 1.59 -6.78
CA CYS A 13 -3.90 2.51 -7.54
C CYS A 13 -3.92 2.09 -9.01
N SER A 14 -4.97 1.39 -9.42
CA SER A 14 -5.51 1.69 -10.72
C SER A 14 -6.48 2.84 -10.50
N GLN A 15 -6.37 3.92 -11.28
CA GLN A 15 -7.32 5.02 -11.28
C GLN A 15 -8.73 4.44 -11.44
N PRO A 16 -9.72 4.84 -10.65
CA PRO A 16 -11.06 4.39 -10.87
C PRO A 16 -11.52 4.91 -12.24
N SER A 17 -11.65 4.02 -13.21
CA SER A 17 -12.37 4.33 -14.43
C SER A 17 -13.81 4.64 -14.02
N GLY A 18 -14.25 5.86 -14.29
CA GLY A 18 -15.49 6.41 -13.75
C GLY A 18 -16.76 5.80 -14.35
N ASN A 19 -17.06 4.57 -14.00
CA ASN A 19 -18.37 3.98 -14.23
C ASN A 19 -19.15 3.94 -12.91
N GLU A 20 -19.85 5.03 -12.61
CA GLU A 20 -20.89 5.04 -11.60
C GLU A 20 -22.13 4.31 -12.15
N LEU A 21 -22.29 3.05 -11.81
CA LEU A 21 -23.58 2.37 -11.91
C LEU A 21 -24.25 2.39 -10.53
N HIS A 22 -25.28 3.22 -10.40
CA HIS A 22 -26.19 3.31 -9.23
C HIS A 22 -25.51 3.68 -7.89
N GLY A 23 -24.59 4.66 -7.88
CA GLY A 23 -24.01 5.18 -6.63
C GLY A 23 -23.06 4.21 -5.89
N ARG A 24 -22.74 3.06 -6.46
CA ARG A 24 -21.70 2.15 -5.97
C ARG A 24 -20.49 2.26 -6.89
N ARG A 25 -19.37 2.76 -6.37
CA ARG A 25 -18.08 2.58 -7.04
C ARG A 25 -17.75 1.11 -7.03
N LEU A 26 -17.68 0.52 -8.23
CA LEU A 26 -17.14 -0.82 -8.41
C LEU A 26 -15.61 -0.70 -8.43
N PHE A 27 -14.94 -1.32 -7.49
CA PHE A 27 -13.50 -1.49 -7.55
C PHE A 27 -13.15 -2.42 -8.72
N GLU A 28 -12.11 -2.07 -9.45
CA GLU A 28 -11.62 -2.97 -10.51
C GLU A 28 -11.05 -4.25 -9.90
N PRO A 29 -11.28 -5.41 -10.53
CA PRO A 29 -10.71 -6.68 -10.08
C PRO A 29 -9.18 -6.62 -10.03
N PHE A 30 -8.58 -7.27 -9.04
CA PHE A 30 -7.14 -7.42 -8.98
C PHE A 30 -6.66 -8.49 -9.96
N ASP A 31 -5.44 -8.32 -10.48
CA ASP A 31 -4.78 -9.36 -11.25
C ASP A 31 -4.54 -10.60 -10.36
N PRO A 32 -5.05 -11.79 -10.74
CA PRO A 32 -4.88 -13.01 -9.96
C PRO A 32 -3.41 -13.39 -9.71
N VAL A 33 -2.51 -13.10 -10.64
CA VAL A 33 -1.07 -13.37 -10.48
C VAL A 33 -0.49 -12.49 -9.39
N ALA A 34 -0.84 -11.22 -9.39
CA ALA A 34 -0.42 -10.28 -8.36
C ALA A 34 -1.03 -10.62 -6.99
N VAL A 35 -2.27 -11.11 -6.95
CA VAL A 35 -2.91 -11.59 -5.72
C VAL A 35 -2.14 -12.78 -5.13
N ASN A 36 -1.74 -13.75 -5.95
CA ASN A 36 -0.95 -14.90 -5.49
C ASN A 36 0.41 -14.46 -4.93
N VAL A 37 1.11 -13.56 -5.62
CA VAL A 37 2.39 -13.02 -5.12
C VAL A 37 2.20 -12.30 -3.79
N LEU A 38 1.15 -11.49 -3.64
CA LEU A 38 0.86 -10.84 -2.38
C LEU A 38 0.60 -11.85 -1.26
N ASN A 39 -0.22 -12.89 -1.53
CA ASN A 39 -0.51 -13.93 -0.56
C ASN A 39 0.76 -14.67 -0.11
N ASP A 40 1.69 -14.96 -1.03
CA ASP A 40 2.98 -15.59 -0.72
C ASP A 40 3.83 -14.70 0.19
N ILE A 41 3.88 -13.39 -0.08
CA ILE A 41 4.57 -12.42 0.77
C ILE A 41 3.93 -12.39 2.17
N LEU A 42 2.61 -12.25 2.24
CA LEU A 42 1.88 -12.18 3.51
C LEU A 42 2.04 -13.47 4.32
N GLN A 43 2.00 -14.64 3.69
CA GLN A 43 2.21 -15.92 4.35
C GLN A 43 3.62 -16.05 4.91
N LYS A 44 4.63 -15.61 4.14
CA LYS A 44 6.03 -15.69 4.53
C LYS A 44 6.39 -14.74 5.67
N THR A 45 5.81 -13.54 5.67
CA THR A 45 6.22 -12.45 6.57
C THR A 45 5.26 -12.22 7.74
N ASP A 46 4.05 -12.78 7.67
CA ASP A 46 2.92 -12.46 8.55
C ASP A 46 2.61 -10.96 8.65
N ALA A 47 2.95 -10.19 7.62
CA ALA A 47 2.73 -8.75 7.59
C ALA A 47 1.24 -8.41 7.56
N GLU A 48 0.87 -7.29 8.19
CA GLU A 48 -0.45 -6.70 8.09
C GLU A 48 -0.54 -5.73 6.90
N ILE A 49 -1.75 -5.54 6.36
CA ILE A 49 -1.99 -4.63 5.24
C ILE A 49 -2.58 -3.32 5.77
N VAL A 50 -1.95 -2.20 5.41
CA VAL A 50 -2.51 -0.86 5.61
C VAL A 50 -2.74 -0.22 4.24
N VAL A 51 -3.95 0.27 3.99
CA VAL A 51 -4.32 0.83 2.69
C VAL A 51 -4.14 2.35 2.70
N SER A 52 -3.33 2.86 1.78
CA SER A 52 -3.14 4.30 1.57
C SER A 52 -3.72 4.80 0.24
N SER A 53 -4.34 3.93 -0.56
CA SER A 53 -4.94 4.31 -1.84
C SER A 53 -6.18 5.21 -1.67
N ASP A 54 -6.54 5.95 -2.72
CA ASP A 54 -7.73 6.81 -2.71
C ASP A 54 -9.06 6.04 -2.56
N TRP A 55 -9.04 4.74 -2.76
CA TRP A 55 -10.21 3.88 -2.56
C TRP A 55 -10.74 3.95 -1.12
N LYS A 56 -9.85 4.17 -0.12
CA LYS A 56 -10.23 4.35 1.29
C LYS A 56 -11.24 5.47 1.53
N ARG A 57 -11.32 6.47 0.62
CA ARG A 57 -12.24 7.60 0.74
C ARG A 57 -13.70 7.25 0.46
N HIS A 58 -13.94 6.09 -0.12
CA HIS A 58 -15.25 5.67 -0.63
C HIS A 58 -15.76 4.39 0.00
N THR A 59 -15.06 3.88 1.02
CA THR A 59 -15.37 2.61 1.66
C THR A 59 -14.87 2.61 3.11
N THR A 60 -15.34 1.67 3.90
CA THR A 60 -14.82 1.39 5.23
C THR A 60 -13.73 0.31 5.16
N VAL A 61 -12.93 0.16 6.25
CA VAL A 61 -11.95 -0.93 6.37
C VAL A 61 -12.62 -2.31 6.23
N GLY A 62 -13.82 -2.46 6.82
CA GLY A 62 -14.59 -3.70 6.74
C GLY A 62 -15.02 -4.04 5.31
N GLU A 63 -15.60 -3.09 4.59
CA GLU A 63 -16.01 -3.27 3.18
C GLU A 63 -14.81 -3.52 2.26
N MET A 64 -13.70 -2.82 2.48
CA MET A 64 -12.45 -3.09 1.77
C MET A 64 -11.93 -4.50 2.07
N GLY A 65 -12.07 -4.96 3.31
CA GLY A 65 -11.73 -6.32 3.70
C GLY A 65 -12.57 -7.37 2.98
N ASP A 66 -13.88 -7.14 2.86
CA ASP A 66 -14.78 -8.03 2.11
C ASP A 66 -14.39 -8.06 0.62
N PHE A 67 -14.05 -6.92 0.05
CA PHE A 67 -13.56 -6.83 -1.32
C PHE A 67 -12.24 -7.60 -1.48
N TYR A 68 -11.25 -7.43 -0.61
CA TYR A 68 -9.95 -8.12 -0.67
C TYR A 68 -10.13 -9.65 -0.63
N ILE A 69 -10.96 -10.14 0.29
CA ILE A 69 -11.27 -11.58 0.38
C ILE A 69 -11.96 -12.07 -0.90
N SER A 70 -12.91 -11.30 -1.45
CA SER A 70 -13.59 -11.65 -2.70
C SER A 70 -12.65 -11.74 -3.90
N GLN A 71 -11.52 -11.02 -3.87
CA GLN A 71 -10.49 -11.06 -4.89
C GLN A 71 -9.42 -12.14 -4.64
N GLY A 72 -9.56 -12.95 -3.58
CA GLY A 72 -8.65 -14.04 -3.25
C GLY A 72 -7.44 -13.64 -2.41
N ILE A 73 -7.41 -12.42 -1.86
CA ILE A 73 -6.39 -12.05 -0.88
C ILE A 73 -6.73 -12.70 0.45
N ASN A 74 -5.77 -13.40 1.05
CA ASN A 74 -5.98 -14.21 2.25
C ASN A 74 -6.03 -13.41 3.56
N LYS A 75 -5.77 -12.11 3.50
CA LYS A 75 -5.73 -11.21 4.65
C LYS A 75 -6.54 -9.95 4.40
N ARG A 76 -7.32 -9.55 5.39
CA ARG A 76 -8.05 -8.28 5.37
C ARG A 76 -7.09 -7.12 5.66
N PRO A 77 -7.34 -5.90 5.15
CA PRO A 77 -6.64 -4.72 5.65
C PRO A 77 -6.84 -4.55 7.16
N PHE A 78 -5.75 -4.23 7.83
CA PHE A 78 -5.75 -3.90 9.25
C PHE A 78 -6.28 -2.48 9.49
N ASP A 79 -5.87 -1.52 8.64
CA ASP A 79 -6.20 -0.11 8.81
C ASP A 79 -6.10 0.67 7.50
N PHE A 80 -6.51 1.93 7.54
CA PHE A 80 -6.32 2.93 6.49
C PHE A 80 -5.45 4.07 6.98
N THR A 81 -4.61 4.63 6.11
CA THR A 81 -3.99 5.92 6.40
C THR A 81 -5.03 7.03 6.39
N THR A 82 -4.90 8.01 7.29
CA THR A 82 -5.80 9.17 7.36
C THR A 82 -5.63 10.05 6.11
N TRP A 83 -6.73 10.47 5.51
CA TRP A 83 -6.71 11.41 4.41
C TRP A 83 -6.27 12.80 4.90
N LEU A 84 -5.22 13.35 4.29
CA LEU A 84 -4.64 14.65 4.63
C LEU A 84 -4.68 15.57 3.41
N PRO A 85 -5.69 16.45 3.27
CA PRO A 85 -5.79 17.40 2.17
C PRO A 85 -4.78 18.54 2.29
N GLY A 86 -4.55 19.26 1.18
CA GLY A 86 -3.80 20.52 1.20
C GLY A 86 -2.35 20.42 0.73
N TYR A 87 -1.94 19.27 0.24
CA TYR A 87 -0.62 19.09 -0.38
C TYR A 87 -0.62 19.47 -1.87
N PRO A 88 0.48 20.02 -2.41
CA PRO A 88 0.55 20.46 -3.81
C PRO A 88 0.44 19.30 -4.83
N THR A 89 0.86 18.10 -4.46
CA THR A 89 0.84 16.92 -5.34
C THR A 89 0.31 15.68 -4.62
N TYR A 90 -0.23 14.73 -5.39
CA TYR A 90 -0.66 13.43 -4.86
C TYR A 90 0.48 12.65 -4.20
N HIS A 91 1.70 12.74 -4.74
CA HIS A 91 2.88 12.08 -4.18
C HIS A 91 3.17 12.59 -2.76
N GLN A 92 3.17 13.92 -2.59
CA GLN A 92 3.40 14.55 -1.29
C GLN A 92 2.30 14.22 -0.29
N GLN A 93 1.04 14.30 -0.74
CA GLN A 93 -0.10 13.96 0.10
C GLN A 93 -0.03 12.53 0.60
N ARG A 94 0.16 11.56 -0.31
CA ARG A 94 0.21 10.15 0.05
C ARG A 94 1.39 9.81 0.94
N ALA A 95 2.57 10.35 0.64
CA ALA A 95 3.74 10.20 1.51
C ALA A 95 3.49 10.76 2.91
N ALA A 96 2.86 11.94 3.02
CA ALA A 96 2.49 12.53 4.30
C ALA A 96 1.46 11.70 5.07
N GLU A 97 0.47 11.14 4.40
CA GLU A 97 -0.51 10.23 5.00
C GLU A 97 0.14 8.98 5.59
N ILE A 98 1.11 8.39 4.86
CA ILE A 98 1.87 7.23 5.33
C ILE A 98 2.75 7.58 6.52
N HIS A 99 3.50 8.68 6.45
CA HIS A 99 4.32 9.15 7.57
C HIS A 99 3.47 9.41 8.82
N ASN A 100 2.33 10.10 8.67
CA ASN A 100 1.42 10.36 9.77
C ASN A 100 0.91 9.06 10.41
N TRP A 101 0.56 8.07 9.60
CA TRP A 101 0.12 6.78 10.13
C TRP A 101 1.23 6.06 10.90
N LEU A 102 2.45 6.03 10.36
CA LEU A 102 3.62 5.45 11.05
C LEU A 102 3.94 6.16 12.37
N GLU A 103 3.78 7.48 12.44
CA GLU A 103 3.96 8.25 13.67
C GLU A 103 2.90 7.91 14.74
N THR A 104 1.68 7.56 14.31
CA THR A 104 0.63 7.13 15.24
C THR A 104 0.77 5.69 15.71
N CYS A 105 1.64 4.90 15.06
CA CYS A 105 1.89 3.49 15.37
C CYS A 105 3.39 3.24 15.62
N PRO A 106 3.98 3.85 16.67
CA PRO A 106 5.43 3.79 16.92
C PRO A 106 5.96 2.38 17.22
N GLU A 107 5.08 1.44 17.53
CA GLU A 107 5.41 0.02 17.70
C GLU A 107 5.74 -0.68 16.39
N ILE A 108 5.33 -0.12 15.24
CA ILE A 108 5.63 -0.66 13.92
C ILE A 108 7.03 -0.23 13.51
N THR A 109 7.98 -1.13 13.65
CA THR A 109 9.40 -0.88 13.36
C THR A 109 9.87 -1.52 12.06
N ILE A 110 9.11 -2.48 11.54
CA ILE A 110 9.39 -3.20 10.29
C ILE A 110 8.23 -2.97 9.34
N TRP A 111 8.49 -2.33 8.21
CA TRP A 111 7.46 -1.98 7.24
C TRP A 111 8.03 -1.81 5.84
N ALA A 112 7.17 -1.95 4.84
CA ALA A 112 7.45 -1.65 3.46
C ALA A 112 6.26 -0.92 2.83
N VAL A 113 6.53 0.04 1.96
CA VAL A 113 5.53 0.72 1.15
C VAL A 113 5.69 0.30 -0.29
N VAL A 114 4.59 -0.08 -0.94
CA VAL A 114 4.57 -0.46 -2.36
C VAL A 114 3.56 0.41 -3.07
N ASP A 115 3.98 1.16 -4.06
CA ASP A 115 3.12 2.10 -4.80
C ASP A 115 3.62 2.31 -6.23
N ASP A 116 2.71 2.65 -7.13
CA ASP A 116 3.02 3.11 -8.50
C ASP A 116 3.37 4.61 -8.54
N LEU A 117 2.99 5.39 -7.53
CA LEU A 117 3.45 6.76 -7.35
C LEU A 117 4.85 6.76 -6.72
N HIS A 118 5.81 7.44 -7.34
CA HIS A 118 7.17 7.51 -6.80
C HIS A 118 7.23 8.42 -5.58
N MET A 119 7.35 7.82 -4.40
CA MET A 119 7.43 8.52 -3.10
C MET A 119 8.74 8.27 -2.36
N GLY A 120 9.66 7.55 -2.97
CA GLY A 120 10.97 7.24 -2.39
C GLY A 120 11.91 8.44 -2.37
N ILE A 121 13.08 8.24 -1.75
CA ILE A 121 14.15 9.22 -1.73
C ILE A 121 14.76 9.31 -3.13
N ILE A 122 14.63 10.46 -3.78
CA ILE A 122 15.26 10.74 -5.06
C ILE A 122 16.64 11.31 -4.77
N ALA A 123 17.70 10.66 -5.30
CA ALA A 123 19.05 11.19 -5.25
C ALA A 123 19.06 12.59 -5.90
N ASN A 124 19.63 13.57 -5.20
CA ASN A 124 19.68 15.00 -5.59
C ASN A 124 18.39 15.80 -5.37
N ASN A 125 17.34 15.25 -4.76
CA ASN A 125 16.20 16.06 -4.37
C ASN A 125 16.46 16.75 -3.04
N THR A 126 16.45 18.08 -3.03
CA THR A 126 16.62 18.90 -1.84
C THR A 126 15.40 18.89 -0.91
N HIS A 127 14.26 18.44 -1.38
CA HIS A 127 13.02 18.31 -0.61
C HIS A 127 12.83 16.89 -0.06
N ARG A 128 13.67 16.54 0.92
CA ARG A 128 13.67 15.19 1.55
C ARG A 128 12.52 14.93 2.53
N SER A 129 11.69 15.91 2.81
CA SER A 129 10.70 15.84 3.89
C SER A 129 9.57 14.83 3.67
N TRP A 130 9.46 14.25 2.47
CA TRP A 130 8.41 13.31 2.10
C TRP A 130 8.91 12.03 1.41
N GLY A 131 10.22 11.84 1.31
CA GLY A 131 10.82 10.60 0.80
C GLY A 131 10.68 9.45 1.79
N LEU A 132 10.06 8.35 1.37
CA LEU A 132 9.88 7.14 2.18
C LEU A 132 11.12 6.24 2.09
N ALA A 133 11.66 5.82 3.25
CA ALA A 133 12.89 5.02 3.30
C ALA A 133 12.71 3.57 2.82
N ASN A 134 11.59 2.93 3.21
CA ASN A 134 11.28 1.53 2.88
C ASN A 134 10.24 1.48 1.75
N PHE A 135 10.54 2.18 0.67
CA PHE A 135 9.63 2.34 -0.47
C PHE A 135 10.08 1.48 -1.65
N VAL A 136 9.13 0.73 -2.19
CA VAL A 136 9.28 -0.08 -3.40
C VAL A 136 8.38 0.49 -4.48
N TRP A 137 9.00 1.03 -5.53
CA TRP A 137 8.29 1.63 -6.65
C TRP A 137 7.91 0.58 -7.68
N THR A 138 6.62 0.47 -7.95
CA THR A 138 6.08 -0.40 -9.01
C THR A 138 5.84 0.42 -10.27
N GLU A 139 6.90 0.89 -10.90
CA GLU A 139 6.86 1.75 -12.09
C GLU A 139 6.05 1.15 -13.23
N ASN A 140 6.24 -0.14 -13.47
CA ASN A 140 5.49 -0.86 -14.48
C ASN A 140 4.15 -1.36 -13.90
N ILE A 141 3.09 -0.62 -14.19
CA ILE A 141 1.74 -0.94 -13.72
C ILE A 141 1.20 -2.29 -14.24
N GLN A 142 1.76 -2.83 -15.34
CA GLN A 142 1.32 -4.10 -15.90
C GLN A 142 1.94 -5.29 -15.16
N THR A 143 3.18 -5.17 -14.72
CA THR A 143 3.86 -6.23 -13.95
C THR A 143 3.79 -5.98 -12.45
N GLY A 144 3.91 -4.72 -12.03
CA GLY A 144 3.76 -4.31 -10.63
C GLY A 144 4.52 -5.21 -9.65
N ILE A 145 3.80 -5.75 -8.69
CA ILE A 145 4.34 -6.62 -7.64
C ILE A 145 4.87 -7.98 -8.15
N THR A 146 4.56 -8.37 -9.39
CA THR A 146 4.97 -9.69 -9.92
C THR A 146 6.43 -9.73 -10.37
N GLU A 147 7.10 -8.59 -10.44
CA GLU A 147 8.52 -8.55 -10.78
C GLU A 147 9.40 -9.13 -9.66
N PRO A 148 10.34 -10.06 -9.96
CA PRO A 148 11.18 -10.68 -8.94
C PRO A 148 12.01 -9.70 -8.11
N THR A 149 12.45 -8.60 -8.71
CA THR A 149 13.18 -7.53 -8.03
C THR A 149 12.31 -6.80 -7.02
N ILE A 150 11.05 -6.53 -7.37
CA ILE A 150 10.05 -5.92 -6.49
C ILE A 150 9.78 -6.82 -5.29
N ILE A 151 9.54 -8.12 -5.53
CA ILE A 151 9.32 -9.11 -4.46
C ILE A 151 10.51 -9.15 -3.50
N LYS A 152 11.73 -9.20 -4.05
CA LYS A 152 12.97 -9.21 -3.25
C LYS A 152 13.10 -7.96 -2.38
N ASP A 153 12.81 -6.79 -2.92
CA ASP A 153 12.92 -5.54 -2.17
C ASP A 153 11.85 -5.44 -1.07
N ILE A 154 10.62 -5.88 -1.33
CA ILE A 154 9.58 -5.97 -0.31
C ILE A 154 10.02 -6.88 0.83
N LEU A 155 10.47 -8.10 0.51
CA LEU A 155 10.92 -9.07 1.51
C LEU A 155 12.09 -8.53 2.33
N LYS A 156 13.07 -7.89 1.69
CA LYS A 156 14.20 -7.25 2.37
C LYS A 156 13.75 -6.21 3.40
N TYR A 157 12.82 -5.34 3.06
CA TYR A 157 12.30 -4.33 4.00
C TYR A 157 11.48 -4.95 5.14
N LEU A 158 10.87 -6.12 4.90
CA LEU A 158 10.16 -6.88 5.91
C LEU A 158 11.06 -7.83 6.73
N GLY A 159 12.38 -7.81 6.50
CA GLY A 159 13.36 -8.56 7.30
C GLY A 159 13.62 -10.00 6.83
N TYR A 160 13.40 -10.29 5.53
CA TYR A 160 13.55 -11.63 4.91
C TYR A 160 14.55 -11.66 3.76
#